data_7334da05017718abd49eb2546ee898bf
#
_entry.id   7334da05017718abd49eb2546ee898bf
#
_cell.length_a   1.000
_cell.length_b   1.000
_cell.length_c   1.000
_cell.angle_alpha   90.00
_cell.angle_beta   90.00
_cell.angle_gamma   90.00
#
_symmetry.space_group_name_H-M   'P 1'
#
loop_
_entity.id
_entity.type
_entity.pdbx_description
1 polymer ?
#
loop_
_entity_poly.entity_id
_entity_poly.type
_entity_poly.pdbx_seq_one_letter_code
_entity_poly.pdbx_strand_id
1 'polypeptide(L)' 'MSIEIENWWKQAKADLNTAENLFNSKDYYACVFFCQQAVEKGLKALYLQD' A
#
# COMPACT_ATOMS: atom_id res chain seq x y z
N MET A 1 1.13 -7.61 17.60
CA MET A 1 1.60 -6.56 16.66
C MET A 1 1.37 -5.20 17.26
N SER A 2 2.26 -4.25 16.99
CA SER A 2 2.07 -2.90 17.48
C SER A 2 1.05 -2.15 16.64
N ILE A 3 0.50 -1.09 17.23
CA ILE A 3 -0.43 -0.22 16.52
C ILE A 3 0.24 0.39 15.28
N GLU A 4 1.52 0.73 15.41
CA GLU A 4 2.25 1.31 14.29
C GLU A 4 2.35 0.34 13.11
N ILE A 5 2.67 -0.92 13.39
CA ILE A 5 2.76 -1.93 12.35
C ILE A 5 1.40 -2.14 11.68
N GLU A 6 0.34 -2.21 12.49
CA GLU A 6 -1.01 -2.38 11.96
C GLU A 6 -1.41 -1.22 11.07
N ASN A 7 -1.04 0.01 11.44
CA ASN A 7 -1.38 1.18 10.65
C ASN A 7 -0.67 1.15 9.30
N TRP A 8 0.60 0.72 9.26
CA TRP A 8 1.31 0.60 7.99
C TRP A 8 0.65 -0.44 7.09
N TRP A 9 0.22 -1.57 7.66
CA TRP A 9 -0.49 -2.58 6.89
C TRP A 9 -1.82 -2.08 6.35
N LYS A 10 -2.58 -1.35 7.18
CA LYS A 10 -3.85 -0.78 6.73
C LYS A 10 -3.65 0.19 5.58
N GLN A 11 -2.63 1.03 5.68
CA GLN A 11 -2.34 1.97 4.61
C GLN A 11 -1.89 1.26 3.34
N ALA A 12 -1.09 0.21 3.48
CA ALA A 12 -0.66 -0.57 2.32
C ALA A 12 -1.86 -1.18 1.61
N LYS A 13 -2.79 -1.74 2.37
CA LYS A 13 -4.00 -2.33 1.80
C LYS A 13 -4.86 -1.28 1.12
N ALA A 14 -5.00 -0.10 1.74
CA ALA A 14 -5.79 0.98 1.16
C ALA A 14 -5.18 1.45 -0.17
N ASP A 15 -3.86 1.59 -0.21
CA ASP A 15 -3.18 2.00 -1.42
C ASP A 15 -3.32 0.96 -2.52
N LEU A 16 -3.28 -0.32 -2.16
CA LEU A 16 -3.46 -1.39 -3.13
C LEU A 16 -4.89 -1.38 -3.70
N ASN A 17 -5.88 -1.14 -2.86
CA ASN A 17 -7.25 -1.04 -3.30
C ASN A 17 -7.43 0.15 -4.25
N THR A 18 -6.80 1.28 -3.92
CA THR A 18 -6.82 2.46 -4.79
C THR A 18 -6.17 2.14 -6.13
N ALA A 19 -5.05 1.43 -6.11
CA ALA A 19 -4.37 1.04 -7.34
C ALA A 19 -5.27 0.17 -8.22
N GLU A 20 -6.01 -0.76 -7.61
CA GLU A 20 -6.91 -1.61 -8.36
C GLU A 20 -8.01 -0.80 -9.03
N ASN A 21 -8.58 0.16 -8.31
CA ASN A 21 -9.62 1.03 -8.87
C ASN A 21 -9.07 1.85 -10.03
N LEU A 22 -7.85 2.35 -9.89
CA LEU A 22 -7.21 3.13 -10.94
C LEU A 22 -6.89 2.27 -12.16
N PHE A 23 -6.49 1.03 -11.94
CA PHE A 23 -6.28 0.10 -13.03
C PHE A 23 -7.57 -0.12 -13.83
N ASN A 24 -8.67 -0.32 -13.12
CA ASN A 24 -9.97 -0.54 -13.75
C ASN A 24 -10.44 0.70 -14.51
N SER A 25 -10.03 1.89 -14.06
CA SER A 25 -10.33 3.16 -14.76
C SER A 25 -9.33 3.46 -15.88
N LYS A 26 -8.35 2.58 -16.07
CA LYS A 26 -7.30 2.74 -17.09
C LYS A 26 -6.37 3.90 -16.82
N ASP A 27 -6.29 4.36 -15.57
CA ASP A 27 -5.34 5.38 -15.15
C ASP A 27 -4.08 4.68 -14.67
N TYR A 28 -3.28 4.22 -15.64
CA TYR A 28 -2.16 3.33 -15.34
C TYR A 28 -1.01 4.03 -14.62
N TYR A 29 -0.78 5.29 -14.93
CA TYR A 29 0.28 6.04 -14.26
C TYR A 29 0.02 6.14 -12.75
N ALA A 30 -1.18 6.56 -12.39
CA ALA A 30 -1.54 6.67 -10.98
C ALA A 30 -1.61 5.29 -10.32
N CYS A 31 -2.04 4.27 -11.07
CA CYS A 31 -2.07 2.90 -10.57
C CYS A 31 -0.67 2.45 -10.14
N VAL A 32 0.34 2.68 -10.98
CA VAL A 32 1.72 2.32 -10.66
C VAL A 32 2.19 3.06 -9.42
N PHE A 33 1.88 4.34 -9.32
CA PHE A 33 2.25 5.14 -8.15
C PHE A 33 1.71 4.51 -6.85
N PHE A 34 0.44 4.17 -6.83
CA PHE A 34 -0.17 3.61 -5.63
C PHE A 34 0.30 2.18 -5.35
N CYS A 35 0.64 1.42 -6.38
CA CYS A 35 1.27 0.12 -6.18
C CYS A 35 2.61 0.27 -5.47
N GLN A 36 3.41 1.24 -5.88
CA GLN A 36 4.69 1.51 -5.23
C GLN A 36 4.50 1.92 -3.78
N GLN A 37 3.52 2.78 -3.51
CA GLN A 37 3.21 3.19 -2.15
C GLN A 37 2.81 2.00 -1.29
N ALA A 38 1.99 1.09 -1.84
CA ALA A 38 1.57 -0.09 -1.10
C ALA A 38 2.76 -0.97 -0.74
N VAL A 39 3.67 -1.19 -1.70
CA VAL A 39 4.86 -2.00 -1.46
C VAL A 39 5.75 -1.37 -0.40
N GLU A 40 5.99 -0.06 -0.51
CA GLU A 40 6.84 0.64 0.45
C GLU A 40 6.26 0.55 1.86
N LYS A 41 4.95 0.73 2.00
CA LYS A 41 4.31 0.67 3.32
C LYS A 41 4.29 -0.74 3.87
N GLY A 42 4.08 -1.74 3.01
CA GLY A 42 4.15 -3.13 3.43
C GLY A 42 5.53 -3.50 3.91
N LEU A 43 6.57 -3.06 3.18
CA LEU A 43 7.95 -3.30 3.59
C LEU A 43 8.27 -2.58 4.89
N LYS A 44 7.72 -1.38 5.09
CA LYS A 44 7.90 -0.65 6.33
C LYS A 44 7.33 -1.44 7.51
N ALA A 45 6.15 -2.01 7.34
CA ALA A 45 5.54 -2.83 8.38
C ALA A 45 6.42 -4.03 8.71
N LEU A 46 6.96 -4.70 7.68
CA LEU A 46 7.86 -5.83 7.88
C LEU A 46 9.15 -5.42 8.57
N TYR A 47 9.69 -4.26 8.18
CA TYR A 47 10.92 -3.75 8.78
C TYR A 47 10.76 -3.47 10.27
N LEU A 48 9.59 -2.97 10.67
CA LEU A 48 9.32 -2.66 12.07
C LEU A 48 8.99 -3.89 12.89
N GLN A 49 8.68 -5.00 12.23
CA GLN A 49 8.36 -6.24 12.89
C GLN A 49 9.65 -6.93 13.28
N ASP A 50 9.72 -7.30 14.54
CA ASP A 50 10.95 -7.89 15.09
C ASP A 50 10.90 -9.39 15.03
#